data_b84f5050fa3f7dcab2b10d0f1cce1f9a
#
_entry.id   b84f5050fa3f7dcab2b10d0f1cce1f9a
#
_cell.length_a   1.000
_cell.length_b   1.000
_cell.length_c   1.000
_cell.angle_alpha   90.00
_cell.angle_beta   90.00
_cell.angle_gamma   90.00
#
_symmetry.space_group_name_H-M   'P 1'
#
loop_
_entity.id
_entity.type
_entity.pdbx_description
1 polymer ?
#
loop_
_entity_poly.entity_id
_entity_poly.type
_entity_poly.pdbx_seq_one_letter_code
_entity_poly.pdbx_strand_id
1 'polypeptide(L)'
;MRFAQSSRGCEITRRELGQAALGALLSVSMRQESWSAPSRAPGLEEVTRWRADFPALEQTVNGHPLTYLDSAATTQRPAAVLAALLEYYRRDNANPGAALHALARRAYEQYEGARRALAAFIKAADPDEVVWVRGSTEGINLVASAWARPRLRPGDELLLTVAEHASNLLPWRLVAEDRGATVRYLDVDDEGRVRLDDLDRKLSERTRLVSFSHVSNVAGYINPAAEICARARSAGARVLVDAAQSAPHVPLDVQSLGCDFLVFSGHKMLGPMGVGVLWGRRELLEDMSPYQAGSNMAHEIDFASQEFEHAARKFGAGTPNVSGPVGLAAAVRYLRSQTQSALESHEAELTQYGLEQLTNIPGLRLLGPRSAANRLPVFSFVLAAHSPAEILRHLDMRGIAIRAGELAALPLLKRFGVTSAARASCYLYTQMTELDRLAAALRQLTHGKEST
;
A
#
# COMPACT_ATOMS: atom_id res chain seq x y z
N MET A 1 -59.02 43.25 -14.25
CA MET A 1 -57.93 43.97 -14.96
C MET A 1 -56.93 42.93 -15.47
N ARG A 2 -56.80 42.91 -16.80
CA ARG A 2 -55.87 42.01 -17.54
C ARG A 2 -54.46 42.53 -17.44
N PHE A 3 -53.47 41.64 -17.28
CA PHE A 3 -52.16 41.84 -17.90
C PHE A 3 -51.64 40.46 -18.36
N ALA A 4 -51.47 40.40 -19.67
CA ALA A 4 -50.81 39.31 -20.37
C ALA A 4 -49.30 39.54 -20.37
N GLN A 5 -48.50 38.54 -20.14
CA GLN A 5 -47.08 38.52 -20.49
C GLN A 5 -46.72 37.30 -21.29
N SER A 6 -46.15 37.57 -22.45
CA SER A 6 -45.67 36.64 -23.45
C SER A 6 -44.38 35.92 -22.97
N SER A 7 -44.37 34.60 -22.95
CA SER A 7 -43.15 33.79 -22.86
C SER A 7 -42.72 33.38 -24.26
N ARG A 8 -41.61 33.92 -24.75
CA ARG A 8 -40.89 33.35 -25.89
C ARG A 8 -40.00 32.24 -25.34
N GLY A 9 -40.36 31.00 -25.63
CA GLY A 9 -39.51 29.84 -25.40
C GLY A 9 -38.36 29.82 -26.42
N CYS A 10 -37.17 29.68 -25.92
CA CYS A 10 -36.00 29.33 -26.72
C CYS A 10 -35.85 27.79 -26.71
N GLU A 11 -36.27 27.14 -27.77
CA GLU A 11 -36.07 25.70 -27.99
C GLU A 11 -34.65 25.47 -28.46
N ILE A 12 -33.80 24.97 -27.54
CA ILE A 12 -32.47 24.46 -27.91
C ILE A 12 -32.66 23.03 -28.41
N THR A 13 -32.30 22.81 -29.68
CA THR A 13 -32.47 21.49 -30.33
C THR A 13 -31.45 20.47 -29.80
N ARG A 14 -31.85 19.18 -29.76
CA ARG A 14 -30.98 18.05 -29.35
C ARG A 14 -29.64 17.96 -30.13
N ARG A 15 -29.51 18.67 -31.24
CA ARG A 15 -28.30 18.68 -32.07
C ARG A 15 -27.24 19.67 -31.53
N GLU A 16 -27.65 20.73 -30.84
CA GLU A 16 -26.71 21.72 -30.22
C GLU A 16 -26.18 21.24 -28.89
N LEU A 17 -26.94 20.40 -28.14
CA LEU A 17 -26.45 19.72 -26.95
C LEU A 17 -25.38 18.65 -27.24
N GLY A 18 -25.43 18.01 -28.42
CA GLY A 18 -24.44 17.00 -28.84
C GLY A 18 -23.09 17.60 -29.25
N GLN A 19 -23.05 18.83 -29.77
CA GLN A 19 -21.81 19.49 -30.18
C GLN A 19 -21.09 20.20 -29.03
N ALA A 20 -21.80 20.66 -28.03
CA ALA A 20 -21.20 21.24 -26.83
C ALA A 20 -20.56 20.15 -25.90
N ALA A 21 -21.10 18.92 -25.91
CA ALA A 21 -20.55 17.80 -25.16
C ALA A 21 -19.28 17.18 -25.80
N LEU A 22 -19.10 17.28 -27.13
CA LEU A 22 -17.89 16.80 -27.80
C LEU A 22 -16.71 17.79 -27.74
N GLY A 23 -16.97 19.09 -27.53
CA GLY A 23 -15.94 20.11 -27.41
C GLY A 23 -15.28 20.21 -26.02
N ALA A 24 -15.93 19.66 -24.96
CA ALA A 24 -15.43 19.69 -23.60
C ALA A 24 -14.60 18.44 -23.21
N LEU A 25 -14.52 17.45 -24.06
CA LEU A 25 -13.79 16.19 -23.82
C LEU A 25 -12.34 16.16 -24.34
N LEU A 26 -11.83 17.25 -24.90
CA LEU A 26 -10.50 17.28 -25.55
C LEU A 26 -9.48 18.22 -24.95
N SER A 27 -9.60 18.66 -23.69
CA SER A 27 -8.55 19.44 -23.05
C SER A 27 -8.39 19.24 -21.54
N VAL A 28 -8.68 18.05 -20.99
CA VAL A 28 -8.05 17.64 -19.75
C VAL A 28 -6.71 17.03 -20.14
N SER A 29 -5.71 17.87 -20.32
CA SER A 29 -4.30 17.50 -20.27
C SER A 29 -4.10 16.85 -18.88
N MET A 30 -4.20 15.51 -18.80
CA MET A 30 -3.71 14.75 -17.65
C MET A 30 -2.22 15.07 -17.55
N ARG A 31 -1.86 16.00 -16.68
CA ARG A 31 -0.49 16.06 -16.19
C ARG A 31 -0.27 14.69 -15.53
N GLN A 32 0.46 13.83 -16.21
CA GLN A 32 1.21 12.81 -15.52
C GLN A 32 1.97 13.57 -14.43
N GLU A 33 1.61 13.36 -13.18
CA GLU A 33 2.50 13.68 -12.08
C GLU A 33 3.68 12.74 -12.23
N SER A 34 4.60 13.09 -13.12
CA SER A 34 5.92 12.52 -13.13
C SER A 34 6.49 12.82 -11.75
N TRP A 35 6.93 11.81 -11.03
CA TRP A 35 7.80 11.93 -9.87
C TRP A 35 8.97 12.84 -10.30
N SER A 36 8.81 14.13 -10.09
CA SER A 36 9.86 15.11 -10.37
C SER A 36 10.78 15.08 -9.16
N ALA A 37 12.06 14.85 -9.43
CA ALA A 37 13.08 14.93 -8.40
C ALA A 37 12.94 16.27 -7.65
N PRO A 38 12.85 16.23 -6.31
CA PRO A 38 12.63 17.41 -5.51
C PRO A 38 13.84 18.36 -5.60
N SER A 39 13.60 19.65 -5.35
CA SER A 39 14.55 20.73 -5.58
C SER A 39 15.76 20.77 -4.63
N ARG A 40 15.83 19.89 -3.61
CA ARG A 40 16.98 19.76 -2.71
C ARG A 40 16.97 18.43 -1.98
N ALA A 41 18.07 17.66 -2.14
CA ALA A 41 18.33 16.47 -1.34
C ALA A 41 18.57 16.83 0.14
N PRO A 42 18.14 15.96 1.11
CA PRO A 42 18.47 16.14 2.50
C PRO A 42 19.99 16.01 2.68
N GLY A 43 20.58 16.88 3.49
CA GLY A 43 22.00 16.72 3.84
C GLY A 43 22.21 15.45 4.70
N LEU A 44 23.45 14.95 4.73
CA LEU A 44 23.85 13.81 5.57
C LEU A 44 23.42 13.98 7.05
N GLU A 45 23.44 15.19 7.56
CA GLU A 45 22.99 15.53 8.91
C GLU A 45 21.50 15.25 9.13
N GLU A 46 20.64 15.49 8.14
CA GLU A 46 19.22 15.25 8.23
C GLU A 46 18.91 13.74 8.25
N VAL A 47 19.53 12.96 7.40
CA VAL A 47 19.41 11.49 7.39
C VAL A 47 19.94 10.88 8.69
N THR A 48 21.04 11.40 9.22
CA THR A 48 21.61 10.97 10.49
C THR A 48 20.64 11.26 11.64
N ARG A 49 19.99 12.42 11.64
CA ARG A 49 18.95 12.77 12.60
C ARG A 49 17.77 11.81 12.52
N TRP A 50 17.26 11.53 11.30
CA TRP A 50 16.17 10.56 11.15
C TRP A 50 16.55 9.19 11.72
N ARG A 51 17.77 8.69 11.41
CA ARG A 51 18.22 7.39 11.89
C ARG A 51 18.28 7.32 13.42
N ALA A 52 18.68 8.40 14.09
CA ALA A 52 18.76 8.48 15.56
C ALA A 52 17.40 8.35 16.23
N ASP A 53 16.30 8.62 15.53
CA ASP A 53 14.95 8.43 16.05
C ASP A 53 14.55 6.94 16.17
N PHE A 54 15.35 6.00 15.64
CA PHE A 54 15.03 4.57 15.57
C PHE A 54 15.95 3.72 16.47
N PRO A 55 15.58 3.50 17.73
CA PRO A 55 16.46 2.83 18.71
C PRO A 55 16.91 1.42 18.30
N ALA A 56 16.07 0.69 17.55
CA ALA A 56 16.40 -0.64 17.06
C ALA A 56 17.57 -0.68 16.07
N LEU A 57 17.95 0.46 15.48
CA LEU A 57 19.07 0.55 14.52
C LEU A 57 20.43 0.78 15.19
N GLU A 58 20.46 1.03 16.49
CA GLU A 58 21.71 1.27 17.26
C GLU A 58 22.41 -0.02 17.67
N GLN A 59 21.78 -1.18 17.48
CA GLN A 59 22.28 -2.46 17.96
C GLN A 59 23.41 -3.02 17.10
N THR A 60 24.17 -3.92 17.69
CA THR A 60 25.18 -4.75 17.03
C THR A 60 24.61 -6.16 16.81
N VAL A 61 24.78 -6.69 15.61
CA VAL A 61 24.36 -8.04 15.22
C VAL A 61 25.57 -8.81 14.68
N ASN A 62 25.83 -9.99 15.19
CA ASN A 62 26.98 -10.83 14.83
C ASN A 62 28.34 -10.08 14.90
N GLY A 63 28.50 -9.18 15.88
CA GLY A 63 29.72 -8.37 16.06
C GLY A 63 29.83 -7.16 15.12
N HIS A 64 28.82 -6.87 14.31
CA HIS A 64 28.79 -5.75 13.36
C HIS A 64 27.67 -4.77 13.66
N PRO A 65 27.83 -3.45 13.44
CA PRO A 65 26.72 -2.51 13.49
C PRO A 65 25.61 -2.94 12.53
N LEU A 66 24.34 -2.92 12.98
CA LEU A 66 23.20 -3.34 12.15
C LEU A 66 23.08 -2.48 10.89
N THR A 67 23.02 -3.15 9.74
CA THR A 67 22.59 -2.61 8.45
C THR A 67 21.22 -3.21 8.12
N TYR A 68 20.16 -2.39 8.27
CA TYR A 68 18.78 -2.88 8.10
C TYR A 68 18.22 -2.54 6.73
N LEU A 69 18.23 -3.52 5.84
CA LEU A 69 17.78 -3.42 4.44
C LEU A 69 16.59 -4.37 4.15
N ASP A 70 15.65 -4.49 5.09
CA ASP A 70 14.42 -5.30 4.92
C ASP A 70 13.13 -4.50 5.16
N SER A 71 13.15 -3.20 4.87
CA SER A 71 12.04 -2.27 5.14
C SER A 71 10.75 -2.62 4.38
N ALA A 72 10.85 -3.17 3.16
CA ALA A 72 9.68 -3.63 2.40
C ALA A 72 8.97 -4.85 3.04
N ALA A 73 9.60 -5.55 3.99
CA ALA A 73 8.94 -6.57 4.79
C ALA A 73 8.30 -5.97 6.04
N THR A 74 9.03 -5.15 6.78
CA THR A 74 8.55 -4.35 7.92
C THR A 74 9.54 -3.22 8.19
N THR A 75 9.06 -2.02 8.50
CA THR A 75 9.93 -0.90 8.91
C THR A 75 10.30 -0.99 10.39
N GLN A 76 11.32 -0.26 10.82
CA GLN A 76 11.58 -0.01 12.23
C GLN A 76 10.62 1.06 12.79
N ARG A 77 10.52 1.19 14.12
CA ARG A 77 9.61 2.13 14.78
C ARG A 77 10.41 3.28 15.38
N PRO A 78 10.02 4.53 15.10
CA PRO A 78 10.65 5.65 15.79
C PRO A 78 10.26 5.68 17.26
N ALA A 79 11.12 6.26 18.09
CA ALA A 79 10.91 6.40 19.55
C ALA A 79 9.55 7.05 19.86
N ALA A 80 9.10 7.98 19.05
CA ALA A 80 7.80 8.64 19.20
C ALA A 80 6.61 7.67 19.12
N VAL A 81 6.67 6.64 18.26
CA VAL A 81 5.64 5.60 18.16
C VAL A 81 5.68 4.68 19.38
N LEU A 82 6.88 4.27 19.79
CA LEU A 82 7.06 3.45 20.99
C LEU A 82 6.54 4.18 22.23
N ALA A 83 6.85 5.47 22.38
CA ALA A 83 6.37 6.32 23.47
C ALA A 83 4.83 6.43 23.48
N ALA A 84 4.19 6.62 22.31
CA ALA A 84 2.74 6.72 22.21
C ALA A 84 2.03 5.42 22.65
N LEU A 85 2.56 4.26 22.26
CA LEU A 85 2.06 2.95 22.69
C LEU A 85 2.18 2.78 24.23
N LEU A 86 3.35 3.09 24.75
CA LEU A 86 3.63 2.96 26.18
C LEU A 86 2.75 3.89 27.02
N GLU A 87 2.57 5.14 26.59
CA GLU A 87 1.73 6.14 27.26
C GLU A 87 0.27 5.71 27.28
N TYR A 88 -0.26 5.20 26.16
CA TYR A 88 -1.62 4.65 26.12
C TYR A 88 -1.82 3.56 27.19
N TYR A 89 -0.93 2.57 27.23
CA TYR A 89 -1.06 1.48 28.20
C TYR A 89 -0.86 1.90 29.66
N ARG A 90 -0.01 2.89 29.92
CA ARG A 90 0.25 3.39 31.28
C ARG A 90 -0.88 4.24 31.85
N ARG A 91 -1.61 4.99 30.97
CA ARG A 91 -2.54 6.03 31.44
C ARG A 91 -3.98 5.85 31.01
N ASP A 92 -4.23 5.35 29.80
CA ASP A 92 -5.53 5.46 29.15
C ASP A 92 -6.10 4.10 28.70
N ASN A 93 -5.46 2.99 29.09
CA ASN A 93 -5.92 1.66 28.74
C ASN A 93 -7.31 1.36 29.28
N ALA A 94 -8.30 1.38 28.41
CA ALA A 94 -9.69 1.05 28.72
C ALA A 94 -10.43 0.57 27.46
N ASN A 95 -11.55 -0.14 27.64
CA ASN A 95 -12.46 -0.43 26.55
C ASN A 95 -13.21 0.85 26.15
N PRO A 96 -13.12 1.31 24.89
CA PRO A 96 -13.76 2.53 24.42
C PRO A 96 -15.28 2.37 24.23
N GLY A 97 -15.81 1.12 24.24
CA GLY A 97 -17.24 0.87 24.14
C GLY A 97 -18.00 1.43 25.34
N ALA A 98 -19.17 2.01 25.10
CA ALA A 98 -20.02 2.64 26.11
C ALA A 98 -19.38 3.80 26.93
N ALA A 99 -18.21 4.29 26.64
CA ALA A 99 -17.45 5.47 27.09
C ALA A 99 -17.97 6.21 28.37
N LEU A 100 -18.44 5.46 29.38
CA LEU A 100 -19.13 6.03 30.55
C LEU A 100 -18.18 6.65 31.56
N HIS A 101 -17.01 6.06 31.79
CA HIS A 101 -16.01 6.60 32.73
C HIS A 101 -14.85 7.30 32.01
N ALA A 102 -14.11 8.12 32.73
CA ALA A 102 -13.08 8.99 32.16
C ALA A 102 -12.02 8.25 31.32
N LEU A 103 -11.55 7.07 31.75
CA LEU A 103 -10.57 6.29 30.97
C LEU A 103 -11.16 5.79 29.66
N ALA A 104 -12.41 5.28 29.68
CA ALA A 104 -13.07 4.82 28.44
C ALA A 104 -13.29 5.97 27.46
N ARG A 105 -13.66 7.17 27.93
CA ARG A 105 -13.77 8.35 27.06
C ARG A 105 -12.43 8.73 26.42
N ARG A 106 -11.32 8.75 27.21
CA ARG A 106 -9.97 9.02 26.67
C ARG A 106 -9.52 7.98 25.65
N ALA A 107 -9.77 6.70 25.93
CA ALA A 107 -9.50 5.63 24.97
C ALA A 107 -10.30 5.79 23.67
N TYR A 108 -11.60 6.14 23.78
CA TYR A 108 -12.46 6.43 22.62
C TYR A 108 -11.97 7.63 21.82
N GLU A 109 -11.62 8.74 22.49
CA GLU A 109 -11.10 9.95 21.85
C GLU A 109 -9.80 9.69 21.09
N GLN A 110 -8.89 8.88 21.65
CA GLN A 110 -7.65 8.48 20.99
C GLN A 110 -7.93 7.56 19.80
N TYR A 111 -8.84 6.61 19.91
CA TYR A 111 -9.22 5.68 18.85
C TYR A 111 -9.86 6.40 17.66
N GLU A 112 -10.82 7.29 17.91
CA GLU A 112 -11.45 8.09 16.87
C GLU A 112 -10.52 9.21 16.35
N GLY A 113 -9.66 9.75 17.21
CA GLY A 113 -8.60 10.67 16.81
C GLY A 113 -7.61 10.01 15.82
N ALA A 114 -7.28 8.75 16.05
CA ALA A 114 -6.48 7.97 15.12
C ALA A 114 -7.20 7.76 13.77
N ARG A 115 -8.49 7.46 13.78
CA ARG A 115 -9.30 7.32 12.55
C ARG A 115 -9.27 8.60 11.73
N ARG A 116 -9.50 9.76 12.37
CA ARG A 116 -9.40 11.08 11.70
C ARG A 116 -8.00 11.34 11.13
N ALA A 117 -6.94 10.97 11.86
CA ALA A 117 -5.58 11.15 11.38
C ALA A 117 -5.27 10.31 10.13
N LEU A 118 -5.74 9.07 10.08
CA LEU A 118 -5.57 8.19 8.91
C LEU A 118 -6.44 8.64 7.72
N ALA A 119 -7.67 9.06 7.96
CA ALA A 119 -8.51 9.65 6.92
C ALA A 119 -7.84 10.88 6.27
N ALA A 120 -7.32 11.79 7.09
CA ALA A 120 -6.58 12.96 6.61
C ALA A 120 -5.27 12.60 5.90
N PHE A 121 -4.60 11.50 6.29
CA PHE A 121 -3.36 11.02 5.67
C PHE A 121 -3.58 10.59 4.21
N ILE A 122 -4.68 9.90 3.94
CA ILE A 122 -5.05 9.42 2.59
C ILE A 122 -6.05 10.35 1.87
N LYS A 123 -6.36 11.51 2.45
CA LYS A 123 -7.36 12.48 1.95
C LYS A 123 -8.75 11.85 1.72
N ALA A 124 -9.17 10.95 2.60
CA ALA A 124 -10.54 10.44 2.61
C ALA A 124 -11.53 11.60 2.91
N ALA A 125 -12.71 11.53 2.32
CA ALA A 125 -13.74 12.56 2.51
C ALA A 125 -14.35 12.52 3.92
N ASP A 126 -14.46 11.32 4.50
CA ASP A 126 -15.05 11.09 5.82
C ASP A 126 -14.19 10.08 6.61
N PRO A 127 -13.92 10.31 7.90
CA PRO A 127 -13.29 9.29 8.76
C PRO A 127 -14.04 7.96 8.81
N ASP A 128 -15.35 7.95 8.64
CA ASP A 128 -16.17 6.74 8.59
C ASP A 128 -16.01 5.90 7.29
N GLU A 129 -15.13 6.33 6.39
CA GLU A 129 -14.62 5.51 5.27
C GLU A 129 -13.40 4.67 5.64
N VAL A 130 -12.84 4.82 6.86
CA VAL A 130 -11.64 4.12 7.35
C VAL A 130 -12.02 2.97 8.26
N VAL A 131 -11.86 1.76 7.77
CA VAL A 131 -12.05 0.49 8.51
C VAL A 131 -10.72 0.05 9.09
N TRP A 132 -10.69 -0.22 10.39
CA TRP A 132 -9.52 -0.83 11.03
C TRP A 132 -9.46 -2.31 10.72
N VAL A 133 -8.30 -2.75 10.25
CA VAL A 133 -7.99 -4.15 9.95
C VAL A 133 -6.61 -4.50 10.54
N ARG A 134 -6.26 -5.77 10.61
CA ARG A 134 -4.93 -6.21 11.11
C ARG A 134 -3.79 -5.92 10.11
N GLY A 135 -4.13 -5.58 8.86
CA GLY A 135 -3.20 -5.28 7.78
C GLY A 135 -3.89 -5.46 6.42
N SER A 136 -3.16 -5.16 5.32
CA SER A 136 -3.68 -5.26 3.95
C SER A 136 -4.31 -6.62 3.65
N THR A 137 -3.71 -7.70 4.14
CA THR A 137 -4.23 -9.07 3.95
C THR A 137 -5.66 -9.19 4.45
N GLU A 138 -5.96 -8.71 5.66
CA GLU A 138 -7.34 -8.76 6.19
C GLU A 138 -8.25 -7.81 5.42
N GLY A 139 -7.79 -6.59 5.07
CA GLY A 139 -8.58 -5.64 4.29
C GLY A 139 -9.02 -6.23 2.95
N ILE A 140 -8.13 -6.92 2.23
CA ILE A 140 -8.45 -7.59 0.97
C ILE A 140 -9.44 -8.75 1.20
N ASN A 141 -9.24 -9.57 2.24
CA ASN A 141 -10.18 -10.65 2.59
C ASN A 141 -11.55 -10.11 2.97
N LEU A 142 -11.63 -8.98 3.66
CA LEU A 142 -12.88 -8.32 4.01
C LEU A 142 -13.62 -7.91 2.73
N VAL A 143 -12.96 -7.24 1.78
CA VAL A 143 -13.59 -6.86 0.50
C VAL A 143 -13.98 -8.10 -0.30
N ALA A 144 -13.13 -9.13 -0.37
CA ALA A 144 -13.46 -10.37 -1.06
C ALA A 144 -14.70 -11.07 -0.47
N SER A 145 -14.80 -11.11 0.85
CA SER A 145 -15.91 -11.77 1.55
C SER A 145 -17.19 -10.94 1.56
N ALA A 146 -17.10 -9.67 1.97
CA ALA A 146 -18.27 -8.83 2.25
C ALA A 146 -18.79 -8.10 1.01
N TRP A 147 -17.90 -7.78 0.05
CA TRP A 147 -18.31 -7.10 -1.18
C TRP A 147 -18.38 -8.07 -2.37
N ALA A 148 -17.33 -8.84 -2.67
CA ALA A 148 -17.26 -9.63 -3.90
C ALA A 148 -18.15 -10.88 -3.83
N ARG A 149 -18.04 -11.68 -2.76
CA ARG A 149 -18.76 -12.95 -2.62
C ARG A 149 -20.28 -12.83 -2.86
N PRO A 150 -21.04 -11.87 -2.29
CA PRO A 150 -22.48 -11.77 -2.53
C PRO A 150 -22.84 -11.27 -3.94
N ARG A 151 -21.93 -10.62 -4.65
CA ARG A 151 -22.18 -9.97 -5.96
C ARG A 151 -21.76 -10.79 -7.15
N LEU A 152 -20.68 -11.58 -7.02
CA LEU A 152 -20.16 -12.38 -8.12
C LEU A 152 -21.15 -13.46 -8.57
N ARG A 153 -21.21 -13.67 -9.88
CA ARG A 153 -22.02 -14.68 -10.57
C ARG A 153 -21.12 -15.53 -11.45
N PRO A 154 -21.56 -16.75 -11.83
CA PRO A 154 -20.84 -17.54 -12.82
C PRO A 154 -20.61 -16.77 -14.12
N GLY A 155 -19.36 -16.78 -14.60
CA GLY A 155 -18.94 -16.06 -15.79
C GLY A 155 -18.46 -14.63 -15.54
N ASP A 156 -18.61 -14.07 -14.34
CA ASP A 156 -17.96 -12.80 -13.98
C ASP A 156 -16.43 -12.95 -13.93
N GLU A 157 -15.72 -11.85 -14.10
CA GLU A 157 -14.26 -11.80 -14.17
C GLU A 157 -13.67 -10.89 -13.09
N LEU A 158 -12.59 -11.35 -12.43
CA LEU A 158 -11.73 -10.55 -11.57
C LEU A 158 -10.38 -10.40 -12.27
N LEU A 159 -9.89 -9.18 -12.41
CA LEU A 159 -8.65 -8.90 -13.11
C LEU A 159 -7.56 -8.49 -12.11
N LEU A 160 -6.49 -9.28 -12.04
CA LEU A 160 -5.33 -9.06 -11.18
C LEU A 160 -4.08 -8.88 -12.03
N THR A 161 -2.96 -8.47 -11.43
CA THR A 161 -1.67 -8.51 -12.15
C THR A 161 -0.86 -9.74 -11.76
N VAL A 162 0.06 -10.17 -12.62
CA VAL A 162 1.04 -11.22 -12.26
C VAL A 162 2.04 -10.74 -11.21
N ALA A 163 2.09 -9.42 -10.95
CA ALA A 163 3.01 -8.79 -10.00
C ALA A 163 2.47 -8.70 -8.56
N GLU A 164 1.31 -9.29 -8.29
CA GLU A 164 0.68 -9.18 -6.99
C GLU A 164 1.39 -9.99 -5.89
N HIS A 165 1.35 -9.40 -4.69
CA HIS A 165 1.63 -10.15 -3.46
C HIS A 165 0.57 -11.24 -3.24
N ALA A 166 0.96 -12.38 -2.64
CA ALA A 166 0.04 -13.50 -2.39
C ALA A 166 -1.24 -13.08 -1.65
N SER A 167 -1.17 -12.06 -0.80
CA SER A 167 -2.34 -11.49 -0.10
C SER A 167 -3.35 -10.84 -1.04
N ASN A 168 -2.91 -10.39 -2.23
CA ASN A 168 -3.79 -9.82 -3.26
C ASN A 168 -4.03 -10.81 -4.44
N LEU A 169 -3.72 -12.09 -4.26
CA LEU A 169 -4.03 -13.17 -5.19
C LEU A 169 -5.01 -14.17 -4.60
N LEU A 170 -4.67 -14.73 -3.43
CA LEU A 170 -5.38 -15.88 -2.86
C LEU A 170 -6.83 -15.56 -2.49
N PRO A 171 -7.18 -14.44 -1.84
CA PRO A 171 -8.57 -14.15 -1.50
C PRO A 171 -9.48 -14.08 -2.74
N TRP A 172 -8.96 -13.50 -3.83
CA TRP A 172 -9.71 -13.38 -5.09
C TRP A 172 -9.89 -14.71 -5.79
N ARG A 173 -8.88 -15.59 -5.78
CA ARG A 173 -8.98 -16.93 -6.33
C ARG A 173 -10.01 -17.76 -5.58
N LEU A 174 -9.98 -17.74 -4.24
CA LEU A 174 -10.93 -18.48 -3.41
C LEU A 174 -12.37 -18.01 -3.61
N VAL A 175 -12.62 -16.70 -3.66
CA VAL A 175 -13.97 -16.18 -3.88
C VAL A 175 -14.46 -16.42 -5.31
N ALA A 176 -13.57 -16.36 -6.30
CA ALA A 176 -13.92 -16.66 -7.69
C ALA A 176 -14.31 -18.12 -7.86
N GLU A 177 -13.53 -19.05 -7.29
CA GLU A 177 -13.82 -20.49 -7.28
C GLU A 177 -15.19 -20.77 -6.63
N ASP A 178 -15.44 -20.20 -5.44
CA ASP A 178 -16.71 -20.33 -4.71
C ASP A 178 -17.93 -19.82 -5.50
N ARG A 179 -17.73 -18.81 -6.35
CA ARG A 179 -18.84 -18.15 -7.08
C ARG A 179 -18.93 -18.53 -8.56
N GLY A 180 -18.06 -19.40 -9.07
CA GLY A 180 -18.00 -19.76 -10.49
C GLY A 180 -17.52 -18.58 -11.38
N ALA A 181 -16.82 -17.62 -10.80
CA ALA A 181 -16.17 -16.52 -11.51
C ALA A 181 -14.75 -16.89 -11.93
N THR A 182 -14.14 -16.11 -12.81
CA THR A 182 -12.80 -16.37 -13.33
C THR A 182 -11.83 -15.27 -12.90
N VAL A 183 -10.64 -15.67 -12.42
CA VAL A 183 -9.53 -14.74 -12.23
C VAL A 183 -8.69 -14.69 -13.49
N ARG A 184 -8.53 -13.49 -14.07
CA ARG A 184 -7.65 -13.20 -15.21
C ARG A 184 -6.46 -12.38 -14.74
N TYR A 185 -5.33 -12.52 -15.41
CA TYR A 185 -4.09 -11.86 -15.02
C TYR A 185 -3.58 -10.92 -16.10
N LEU A 186 -3.28 -9.67 -15.71
CA LEU A 186 -2.52 -8.73 -16.52
C LEU A 186 -1.06 -9.12 -16.51
N ASP A 187 -0.46 -9.12 -17.69
CA ASP A 187 0.97 -9.34 -17.82
C ASP A 187 1.77 -8.07 -17.49
N VAL A 188 3.04 -8.26 -17.22
CA VAL A 188 4.02 -7.20 -17.03
C VAL A 188 5.09 -7.29 -18.11
N ASP A 189 5.79 -6.19 -18.36
CA ASP A 189 6.96 -6.19 -19.22
C ASP A 189 8.17 -6.89 -18.54
N ASP A 190 9.31 -6.92 -19.21
CA ASP A 190 10.53 -7.58 -18.70
C ASP A 190 11.16 -6.86 -17.50
N GLU A 191 10.69 -5.66 -17.17
CA GLU A 191 11.07 -4.90 -15.99
C GLU A 191 10.00 -4.97 -14.86
N GLY A 192 8.90 -5.70 -15.09
CA GLY A 192 7.84 -5.88 -14.10
C GLY A 192 6.81 -4.75 -14.04
N ARG A 193 6.74 -3.90 -15.06
CA ARG A 193 5.73 -2.84 -15.18
C ARG A 193 4.44 -3.41 -15.75
N VAL A 194 3.29 -3.02 -15.19
CA VAL A 194 1.98 -3.43 -15.69
C VAL A 194 1.78 -2.91 -17.12
N ARG A 195 1.36 -3.79 -18.00
CA ARG A 195 1.08 -3.47 -19.41
C ARG A 195 -0.32 -2.91 -19.54
N LEU A 196 -0.43 -1.61 -19.81
CA LEU A 196 -1.72 -0.94 -19.99
C LEU A 196 -2.46 -1.36 -21.27
N ASP A 197 -1.72 -1.73 -22.33
CA ASP A 197 -2.29 -2.32 -23.54
C ASP A 197 -2.94 -3.69 -23.28
N ASP A 198 -2.40 -4.45 -22.33
CA ASP A 198 -2.98 -5.71 -21.90
C ASP A 198 -4.22 -5.51 -21.01
N LEU A 199 -4.22 -4.44 -20.20
CA LEU A 199 -5.40 -4.03 -19.42
C LEU A 199 -6.59 -3.76 -20.34
N ASP A 200 -6.39 -2.92 -21.39
CA ASP A 200 -7.44 -2.56 -22.33
C ASP A 200 -8.01 -3.79 -23.09
N ARG A 201 -7.15 -4.74 -23.44
CA ARG A 201 -7.57 -6.00 -24.11
C ARG A 201 -8.33 -6.95 -23.18
N LYS A 202 -8.07 -6.90 -21.87
CA LYS A 202 -8.64 -7.84 -20.89
C LYS A 202 -9.86 -7.29 -20.17
N LEU A 203 -10.05 -5.99 -20.15
CA LEU A 203 -11.28 -5.38 -19.64
C LEU A 203 -12.46 -5.79 -20.51
N SER A 204 -13.55 -6.19 -19.89
CA SER A 204 -14.81 -6.58 -20.55
C SER A 204 -16.00 -6.20 -19.67
N GLU A 205 -17.21 -6.27 -20.23
CA GLU A 205 -18.46 -6.07 -19.49
C GLU A 205 -18.66 -7.09 -18.33
N ARG A 206 -17.91 -8.18 -18.33
CA ARG A 206 -17.90 -9.18 -17.26
C ARG A 206 -16.90 -8.84 -16.15
N THR A 207 -15.99 -7.91 -16.36
CA THR A 207 -14.99 -7.51 -15.34
C THR A 207 -15.70 -6.78 -14.21
N ARG A 208 -15.71 -7.38 -13.01
CA ARG A 208 -16.34 -6.81 -11.82
C ARG A 208 -15.37 -6.06 -10.94
N LEU A 209 -14.13 -6.51 -10.90
CA LEU A 209 -13.07 -5.91 -10.10
C LEU A 209 -11.74 -5.95 -10.83
N VAL A 210 -10.97 -4.87 -10.71
CA VAL A 210 -9.54 -4.82 -10.97
C VAL A 210 -8.84 -4.61 -9.61
N SER A 211 -7.93 -5.52 -9.23
CA SER A 211 -7.15 -5.37 -7.99
C SER A 211 -5.66 -5.44 -8.31
N PHE A 212 -4.91 -4.43 -7.84
CA PHE A 212 -3.49 -4.35 -8.16
C PHE A 212 -2.69 -3.64 -7.05
N SER A 213 -1.40 -3.97 -6.97
CA SER A 213 -0.44 -3.29 -6.10
C SER A 213 -0.01 -1.96 -6.70
N HIS A 214 -0.13 -0.87 -5.93
CA HIS A 214 0.35 0.45 -6.36
C HIS A 214 1.87 0.45 -6.56
N VAL A 215 2.61 -0.24 -5.67
CA VAL A 215 4.06 -0.43 -5.79
C VAL A 215 4.40 -1.91 -5.64
N SER A 216 5.21 -2.42 -6.55
CA SER A 216 5.68 -3.81 -6.51
C SER A 216 6.67 -4.02 -5.36
N ASN A 217 6.39 -5.01 -4.50
CA ASN A 217 7.28 -5.41 -3.41
C ASN A 217 8.54 -6.15 -3.89
N VAL A 218 8.61 -6.50 -5.17
CA VAL A 218 9.76 -7.16 -5.81
C VAL A 218 10.54 -6.18 -6.68
N ALA A 219 9.85 -5.55 -7.65
CA ALA A 219 10.50 -4.68 -8.64
C ALA A 219 10.72 -3.24 -8.13
N GLY A 220 10.03 -2.82 -7.06
CA GLY A 220 10.04 -1.45 -6.57
C GLY A 220 9.31 -0.46 -7.49
N TYR A 221 8.78 -0.89 -8.62
CA TYR A 221 8.12 -0.04 -9.60
C TYR A 221 6.79 0.51 -9.08
N ILE A 222 6.57 1.81 -9.33
CA ILE A 222 5.34 2.53 -8.98
C ILE A 222 4.42 2.47 -10.20
N ASN A 223 3.33 1.71 -10.10
CA ASN A 223 2.33 1.60 -11.16
C ASN A 223 1.54 2.91 -11.34
N PRO A 224 1.09 3.25 -12.55
CA PRO A 224 0.27 4.44 -12.83
C PRO A 224 -1.17 4.23 -12.34
N ALA A 225 -1.35 4.27 -11.01
CA ALA A 225 -2.58 3.82 -10.35
C ALA A 225 -3.82 4.60 -10.79
N ALA A 226 -3.72 5.93 -10.93
CA ALA A 226 -4.86 6.75 -11.37
C ALA A 226 -5.31 6.37 -12.80
N GLU A 227 -4.38 6.07 -13.70
CA GLU A 227 -4.69 5.64 -15.07
C GLU A 227 -5.33 4.26 -15.09
N ILE A 228 -4.80 3.30 -14.33
CA ILE A 228 -5.39 1.96 -14.19
C ILE A 228 -6.82 2.07 -13.64
N CYS A 229 -7.03 2.88 -12.59
CA CYS A 229 -8.34 3.12 -12.00
C CYS A 229 -9.32 3.73 -13.01
N ALA A 230 -8.88 4.74 -13.78
CA ALA A 230 -9.74 5.39 -14.78
C ALA A 230 -10.20 4.42 -15.88
N ARG A 231 -9.28 3.60 -16.42
CA ARG A 231 -9.58 2.59 -17.44
C ARG A 231 -10.54 1.51 -16.91
N ALA A 232 -10.26 0.96 -15.73
CA ALA A 232 -11.11 -0.05 -15.10
C ALA A 232 -12.54 0.46 -14.84
N ARG A 233 -12.67 1.68 -14.32
CA ARG A 233 -13.97 2.31 -14.06
C ARG A 233 -14.74 2.63 -15.34
N SER A 234 -14.07 3.02 -16.40
CA SER A 234 -14.69 3.24 -17.71
C SER A 234 -15.31 1.95 -18.30
N ALA A 235 -14.77 0.79 -17.92
CA ALA A 235 -15.34 -0.52 -18.25
C ALA A 235 -16.40 -1.02 -17.23
N GLY A 236 -16.75 -0.21 -16.22
CA GLY A 236 -17.72 -0.56 -15.19
C GLY A 236 -17.19 -1.42 -14.05
N ALA A 237 -15.88 -1.71 -14.02
CA ALA A 237 -15.26 -2.48 -12.95
C ALA A 237 -14.99 -1.64 -11.70
N ARG A 238 -15.10 -2.24 -10.52
CA ARG A 238 -14.60 -1.66 -9.26
C ARG A 238 -13.09 -1.84 -9.16
N VAL A 239 -12.44 -0.99 -8.35
CA VAL A 239 -10.98 -1.02 -8.22
C VAL A 239 -10.56 -1.09 -6.76
N LEU A 240 -9.72 -2.08 -6.44
CA LEU A 240 -8.99 -2.15 -5.17
C LEU A 240 -7.49 -1.90 -5.42
N VAL A 241 -6.93 -0.93 -4.70
CA VAL A 241 -5.51 -0.63 -4.72
C VAL A 241 -4.85 -1.19 -3.46
N ASP A 242 -3.90 -2.11 -3.63
CA ASP A 242 -3.00 -2.52 -2.54
C ASP A 242 -1.86 -1.48 -2.42
N ALA A 243 -1.99 -0.62 -1.42
CA ALA A 243 -1.04 0.44 -1.10
C ALA A 243 -0.04 0.03 0.00
N ALA A 244 0.13 -1.28 0.28
CA ALA A 244 1.02 -1.75 1.34
C ALA A 244 2.46 -1.28 1.20
N GLN A 245 2.95 -1.13 -0.02
CA GLN A 245 4.28 -0.63 -0.31
C GLN A 245 4.30 0.87 -0.65
N SER A 246 3.18 1.45 -1.07
CA SER A 246 3.14 2.89 -1.41
C SER A 246 2.83 3.78 -0.20
N ALA A 247 1.99 3.34 0.74
CA ALA A 247 1.58 4.16 1.88
C ALA A 247 2.75 4.76 2.69
N PRO A 248 3.88 4.06 2.92
CA PRO A 248 5.02 4.64 3.59
C PRO A 248 5.84 5.64 2.75
N HIS A 249 5.72 5.63 1.42
CA HIS A 249 6.67 6.27 0.52
C HIS A 249 6.03 7.33 -0.37
N VAL A 250 4.81 7.07 -0.87
CA VAL A 250 4.14 7.89 -1.87
C VAL A 250 2.96 8.62 -1.24
N PRO A 251 2.78 9.93 -1.45
CA PRO A 251 1.58 10.62 -1.03
C PRO A 251 0.33 9.95 -1.60
N LEU A 252 -0.62 9.61 -0.72
CA LEU A 252 -1.87 8.97 -1.11
C LEU A 252 -3.01 9.99 -1.10
N ASP A 253 -3.75 10.02 -2.20
CA ASP A 253 -4.98 10.79 -2.34
C ASP A 253 -6.05 9.89 -2.97
N VAL A 254 -6.93 9.32 -2.15
CA VAL A 254 -7.93 8.36 -2.62
C VAL A 254 -8.96 8.98 -3.56
N GLN A 255 -9.14 10.31 -3.49
CA GLN A 255 -10.02 11.04 -4.40
C GLN A 255 -9.39 11.14 -5.79
N SER A 256 -8.12 11.55 -5.85
CA SER A 256 -7.37 11.67 -7.11
C SER A 256 -7.05 10.32 -7.74
N LEU A 257 -6.75 9.29 -6.94
CA LEU A 257 -6.55 7.92 -7.44
C LEU A 257 -7.81 7.36 -8.11
N GLY A 258 -8.98 7.75 -7.65
CA GLY A 258 -10.24 7.30 -8.23
C GLY A 258 -10.56 5.83 -7.99
N CYS A 259 -9.92 5.18 -7.02
CA CYS A 259 -10.22 3.80 -6.62
C CYS A 259 -11.53 3.70 -5.81
N ASP A 260 -12.02 2.48 -5.63
CA ASP A 260 -13.19 2.16 -4.82
C ASP A 260 -12.80 1.64 -3.43
N PHE A 261 -11.65 0.95 -3.34
CA PHE A 261 -11.04 0.46 -2.11
C PHE A 261 -9.53 0.69 -2.14
N LEU A 262 -8.95 0.94 -0.97
CA LEU A 262 -7.50 1.04 -0.79
C LEU A 262 -7.12 0.37 0.53
N VAL A 263 -6.05 -0.43 0.53
CA VAL A 263 -5.56 -1.13 1.73
C VAL A 263 -4.09 -0.86 1.99
N PHE A 264 -3.71 -0.76 3.27
CA PHE A 264 -2.30 -0.77 3.68
C PHE A 264 -2.11 -1.30 5.10
N SER A 265 -0.85 -1.65 5.42
CA SER A 265 -0.46 -2.23 6.70
C SER A 265 0.39 -1.25 7.51
N GLY A 266 0.06 -1.06 8.78
CA GLY A 266 0.77 -0.13 9.67
C GLY A 266 2.25 -0.47 9.87
N HIS A 267 2.57 -1.78 9.93
CA HIS A 267 3.95 -2.21 10.19
C HIS A 267 4.96 -1.89 9.08
N LYS A 268 4.50 -1.48 7.89
CA LYS A 268 5.36 -1.04 6.79
C LYS A 268 5.52 0.48 6.74
N MET A 269 4.72 1.22 7.52
CA MET A 269 4.78 2.68 7.59
C MET A 269 5.06 3.16 9.03
N LEU A 270 6.09 2.60 9.66
CA LEU A 270 6.58 2.95 11.00
C LEU A 270 5.63 2.61 12.15
N GLY A 271 4.44 2.10 11.85
CA GLY A 271 3.40 1.78 12.82
C GLY A 271 3.54 0.37 13.42
N PRO A 272 2.70 0.02 14.39
CA PRO A 272 2.69 -1.31 15.01
C PRO A 272 2.30 -2.42 14.03
N MET A 273 2.67 -3.66 14.37
CA MET A 273 2.10 -4.87 13.75
C MET A 273 0.65 -5.06 14.22
N GLY A 274 -0.14 -5.81 13.45
CA GLY A 274 -1.52 -6.15 13.82
C GLY A 274 -2.51 -4.97 13.72
N VAL A 275 -2.15 -3.93 12.96
CA VAL A 275 -3.02 -2.83 12.58
C VAL A 275 -2.77 -2.42 11.13
N GLY A 276 -3.81 -2.04 10.43
CA GLY A 276 -3.79 -1.51 9.09
C GLY A 276 -5.13 -0.83 8.78
N VAL A 277 -5.26 -0.37 7.57
CA VAL A 277 -6.43 0.34 7.08
C VAL A 277 -6.95 -0.33 5.83
N LEU A 278 -8.27 -0.49 5.78
CA LEU A 278 -9.06 -0.54 4.56
C LEU A 278 -9.83 0.78 4.48
N TRP A 279 -9.61 1.53 3.41
CA TRP A 279 -10.48 2.61 3.00
C TRP A 279 -11.44 2.10 1.92
N GLY A 280 -12.68 2.49 1.98
CA GLY A 280 -13.68 2.22 0.95
C GLY A 280 -14.61 3.39 0.77
N ARG A 281 -15.12 3.59 -0.45
CA ARG A 281 -16.16 4.60 -0.69
C ARG A 281 -17.34 4.33 0.22
N ARG A 282 -17.90 5.40 0.82
CA ARG A 282 -18.96 5.29 1.81
C ARG A 282 -20.13 4.45 1.30
N GLU A 283 -20.60 4.71 0.10
CA GLU A 283 -21.73 3.99 -0.51
C GLU A 283 -21.47 2.49 -0.68
N LEU A 284 -20.22 2.09 -0.92
CA LEU A 284 -19.85 0.67 -1.00
C LEU A 284 -19.79 0.02 0.38
N LEU A 285 -19.21 0.72 1.36
CA LEU A 285 -19.17 0.22 2.74
C LEU A 285 -20.58 0.06 3.31
N GLU A 286 -21.51 0.97 3.02
CA GLU A 286 -22.92 0.86 3.43
C GLU A 286 -23.61 -0.37 2.82
N ASP A 287 -23.32 -0.66 1.56
CA ASP A 287 -23.93 -1.78 0.81
C ASP A 287 -23.25 -3.15 1.09
N MET A 288 -22.09 -3.18 1.78
CA MET A 288 -21.42 -4.43 2.15
C MET A 288 -22.06 -5.10 3.37
N SER A 289 -22.10 -6.43 3.35
CA SER A 289 -22.48 -7.22 4.53
C SER A 289 -21.39 -7.15 5.61
N PRO A 290 -21.74 -7.32 6.90
CA PRO A 290 -20.73 -7.48 7.95
C PRO A 290 -19.73 -8.60 7.61
N TYR A 291 -18.44 -8.37 7.94
CA TYR A 291 -17.39 -9.36 7.76
C TYR A 291 -17.28 -10.32 8.95
N GLN A 292 -17.41 -9.76 10.15
CA GLN A 292 -17.48 -10.47 11.41
C GLN A 292 -18.70 -9.97 12.19
N ALA A 293 -19.22 -10.77 13.09
CA ALA A 293 -20.35 -10.39 13.92
C ALA A 293 -19.97 -10.43 15.40
N GLY A 294 -20.47 -9.47 16.17
CA GLY A 294 -20.18 -9.34 17.61
C GLY A 294 -20.73 -8.04 18.18
N SER A 295 -20.30 -7.68 19.39
CA SER A 295 -20.62 -6.39 20.00
C SER A 295 -19.96 -5.22 19.26
N ASN A 296 -20.39 -4.00 19.53
CA ASN A 296 -19.88 -2.71 19.02
C ASN A 296 -20.10 -2.44 17.51
N MET A 297 -20.76 -3.33 16.79
CA MET A 297 -21.02 -3.19 15.36
C MET A 297 -22.51 -3.03 15.00
N ALA A 298 -23.36 -2.99 16.00
CA ALA A 298 -24.82 -2.83 15.86
C ALA A 298 -25.35 -1.87 16.93
N HIS A 299 -26.34 -1.06 16.56
CA HIS A 299 -27.05 -0.14 17.46
C HIS A 299 -28.02 -0.88 18.36
N GLU A 300 -28.73 -1.84 17.78
CA GLU A 300 -29.76 -2.59 18.45
C GLU A 300 -29.63 -4.08 18.12
N ILE A 301 -29.73 -4.91 19.15
CA ILE A 301 -29.72 -6.36 19.02
C ILE A 301 -30.82 -6.91 19.91
N ASP A 302 -31.82 -7.58 19.30
CA ASP A 302 -32.88 -8.29 19.99
C ASP A 302 -32.96 -9.75 19.48
N PHE A 303 -33.80 -10.56 20.07
CA PHE A 303 -33.99 -11.98 19.70
C PHE A 303 -34.36 -12.20 18.24
N ALA A 304 -35.05 -11.25 17.60
CA ALA A 304 -35.60 -11.37 16.25
C ALA A 304 -35.03 -10.34 15.26
N SER A 305 -34.28 -9.35 15.71
CA SER A 305 -33.80 -8.23 14.87
C SER A 305 -32.46 -7.71 15.31
N GLN A 306 -31.72 -7.14 14.36
CA GLN A 306 -30.50 -6.38 14.61
C GLN A 306 -30.44 -5.20 13.64
N GLU A 307 -29.93 -4.07 14.12
CA GLU A 307 -29.61 -2.90 13.32
C GLU A 307 -28.10 -2.63 13.40
N PHE A 308 -27.41 -2.74 12.26
CA PHE A 308 -25.97 -2.57 12.21
C PHE A 308 -25.56 -1.09 12.21
N GLU A 309 -24.37 -0.82 12.73
CA GLU A 309 -23.68 0.45 12.56
C GLU A 309 -23.48 0.78 11.08
N HIS A 310 -23.27 2.08 10.78
CA HIS A 310 -23.07 2.57 9.42
C HIS A 310 -21.62 2.47 8.96
N ALA A 311 -21.43 2.38 7.65
CA ALA A 311 -20.15 2.47 6.94
C ALA A 311 -19.03 1.60 7.60
N ALA A 312 -17.89 2.20 7.94
CA ALA A 312 -16.77 1.48 8.53
C ALA A 312 -17.05 0.89 9.92
N ARG A 313 -17.99 1.46 10.68
CA ARG A 313 -18.27 1.04 12.07
C ARG A 313 -18.84 -0.36 12.15
N LYS A 314 -19.65 -0.79 11.17
CA LYS A 314 -20.20 -2.15 11.12
C LYS A 314 -19.15 -3.27 10.97
N PHE A 315 -17.92 -2.93 10.66
CA PHE A 315 -16.80 -3.89 10.57
C PHE A 315 -15.97 -3.98 11.86
N GLY A 316 -16.37 -3.24 12.90
CA GLY A 316 -15.68 -3.17 14.18
C GLY A 316 -16.22 -4.14 15.23
N ALA A 317 -16.35 -5.44 14.91
CA ALA A 317 -16.89 -6.43 15.83
C ALA A 317 -15.99 -6.68 17.04
N GLY A 318 -16.58 -6.64 18.25
CA GLY A 318 -15.89 -6.90 19.52
C GLY A 318 -15.11 -5.70 20.06
N THR A 319 -14.38 -5.91 21.17
CA THR A 319 -13.51 -4.86 21.73
C THR A 319 -12.35 -4.58 20.78
N PRO A 320 -12.18 -3.32 20.33
CA PRO A 320 -11.19 -2.99 19.32
C PRO A 320 -9.76 -3.00 19.86
N ASN A 321 -8.80 -3.22 18.96
CA ASN A 321 -7.39 -2.93 19.21
C ASN A 321 -7.17 -1.41 19.22
N VAL A 322 -7.22 -0.78 20.41
CA VAL A 322 -7.06 0.68 20.52
C VAL A 322 -5.59 1.10 20.37
N SER A 323 -4.66 0.36 20.96
CA SER A 323 -3.23 0.69 20.94
C SER A 323 -2.65 0.70 19.52
N GLY A 324 -3.09 -0.22 18.65
CA GLY A 324 -2.65 -0.28 17.25
C GLY A 324 -2.93 1.02 16.48
N PRO A 325 -4.18 1.49 16.39
CA PRO A 325 -4.55 2.80 15.84
C PRO A 325 -3.80 3.97 16.46
N VAL A 326 -3.65 4.02 17.79
CA VAL A 326 -2.89 5.07 18.49
C VAL A 326 -1.44 5.12 18.03
N GLY A 327 -0.78 3.96 17.97
CA GLY A 327 0.58 3.85 17.45
C GLY A 327 0.69 4.20 15.97
N LEU A 328 -0.28 3.78 15.14
CA LEU A 328 -0.30 4.11 13.72
C LEU A 328 -0.53 5.60 13.47
N ALA A 329 -1.39 6.24 14.24
CA ALA A 329 -1.57 7.70 14.19
C ALA A 329 -0.30 8.45 14.63
N ALA A 330 0.46 7.92 15.59
CA ALA A 330 1.77 8.48 15.95
C ALA A 330 2.78 8.34 14.80
N ALA A 331 2.77 7.23 14.07
CA ALA A 331 3.58 7.04 12.87
C ALA A 331 3.23 8.04 11.76
N VAL A 332 1.94 8.27 11.51
CA VAL A 332 1.47 9.30 10.55
C VAL A 332 1.92 10.69 10.98
N ARG A 333 1.80 11.05 12.27
CA ARG A 333 2.30 12.35 12.77
C ARG A 333 3.81 12.49 12.58
N TYR A 334 4.58 11.42 12.85
CA TYR A 334 6.02 11.42 12.63
C TYR A 334 6.37 11.66 11.16
N LEU A 335 5.75 10.92 10.23
CA LEU A 335 5.96 11.11 8.79
C LEU A 335 5.59 12.54 8.34
N ARG A 336 4.46 13.07 8.79
CA ARG A 336 4.01 14.43 8.45
C ARG A 336 4.84 15.54 9.10
N SER A 337 5.62 15.24 10.13
CA SER A 337 6.57 16.20 10.71
C SER A 337 7.87 16.34 9.90
N GLN A 338 8.11 15.41 8.96
CA GLN A 338 9.23 15.48 8.05
C GLN A 338 8.83 16.27 6.79
N THR A 339 9.83 16.89 6.15
CA THR A 339 9.60 17.57 4.87
C THR A 339 9.40 16.52 3.77
N GLN A 340 8.22 16.49 3.16
CA GLN A 340 7.86 15.48 2.15
C GLN A 340 8.88 15.44 0.99
N SER A 341 9.27 16.61 0.46
CA SER A 341 10.27 16.67 -0.61
C SER A 341 11.65 16.15 -0.20
N ALA A 342 12.03 16.26 1.08
CA ALA A 342 13.30 15.71 1.56
C ALA A 342 13.23 14.17 1.64
N LEU A 343 12.10 13.59 2.06
CA LEU A 343 11.90 12.14 2.04
C LEU A 343 11.97 11.58 0.62
N GLU A 344 11.25 12.20 -0.31
CA GLU A 344 11.23 11.82 -1.73
C GLU A 344 12.61 11.90 -2.37
N SER A 345 13.36 12.98 -2.09
CA SER A 345 14.73 13.16 -2.57
C SER A 345 15.67 12.09 -2.06
N HIS A 346 15.62 11.81 -0.76
CA HIS A 346 16.44 10.79 -0.15
C HIS A 346 16.17 9.40 -0.75
N GLU A 347 14.91 9.04 -0.94
CA GLU A 347 14.55 7.77 -1.55
C GLU A 347 14.97 7.67 -3.02
N ALA A 348 14.87 8.77 -3.77
CA ALA A 348 15.35 8.84 -5.14
C ALA A 348 16.87 8.67 -5.22
N GLU A 349 17.62 9.32 -4.31
CA GLU A 349 19.08 9.16 -4.20
C GLU A 349 19.48 7.74 -3.80
N LEU A 350 18.82 7.14 -2.79
CA LEU A 350 19.01 5.75 -2.41
C LEU A 350 18.75 4.80 -3.58
N THR A 351 17.72 5.11 -4.38
CA THR A 351 17.36 4.29 -5.55
C THR A 351 18.45 4.37 -6.61
N GLN A 352 18.87 5.58 -6.98
CA GLN A 352 19.90 5.80 -7.98
C GLN A 352 21.23 5.16 -7.54
N TYR A 353 21.66 5.47 -6.32
CA TYR A 353 22.91 4.98 -5.77
C TYR A 353 22.92 3.44 -5.64
N GLY A 354 21.83 2.86 -5.13
CA GLY A 354 21.71 1.41 -5.01
C GLY A 354 21.74 0.68 -6.35
N LEU A 355 21.10 1.25 -7.39
CA LEU A 355 21.18 0.73 -8.75
C LEU A 355 22.64 0.74 -9.27
N GLU A 356 23.35 1.85 -9.10
CA GLU A 356 24.75 1.99 -9.50
C GLU A 356 25.65 0.98 -8.79
N GLN A 357 25.51 0.84 -7.47
CA GLN A 357 26.34 -0.09 -6.69
C GLN A 357 26.09 -1.55 -7.06
N LEU A 358 24.82 -1.93 -7.24
CA LEU A 358 24.45 -3.33 -7.46
C LEU A 358 24.66 -3.79 -8.90
N THR A 359 24.43 -2.93 -9.91
CA THR A 359 24.65 -3.29 -11.32
C THR A 359 26.11 -3.53 -11.66
N ASN A 360 27.03 -2.98 -10.87
CA ASN A 360 28.49 -3.15 -11.03
C ASN A 360 29.04 -4.41 -10.34
N ILE A 361 28.17 -5.29 -9.79
CA ILE A 361 28.62 -6.55 -9.17
C ILE A 361 28.59 -7.66 -10.24
N PRO A 362 29.74 -8.32 -10.52
CA PRO A 362 29.80 -9.41 -11.48
C PRO A 362 28.81 -10.53 -11.16
N GLY A 363 28.06 -10.97 -12.16
CA GLY A 363 27.06 -12.04 -12.01
C GLY A 363 25.77 -11.68 -11.28
N LEU A 364 25.60 -10.44 -10.82
CA LEU A 364 24.35 -9.97 -10.25
C LEU A 364 23.38 -9.54 -11.34
N ARG A 365 22.14 -10.06 -11.28
CA ARG A 365 21.02 -9.64 -12.13
C ARG A 365 19.91 -9.06 -11.27
N LEU A 366 19.63 -7.76 -11.44
CA LEU A 366 18.48 -7.10 -10.83
C LEU A 366 17.16 -7.57 -11.46
N LEU A 367 16.12 -7.66 -10.62
CA LEU A 367 14.73 -7.95 -11.02
C LEU A 367 13.92 -6.66 -10.89
N GLY A 368 13.59 -6.05 -12.02
CA GLY A 368 12.86 -4.77 -12.06
C GLY A 368 13.58 -3.71 -12.90
N PRO A 369 13.03 -2.48 -12.96
CA PRO A 369 13.58 -1.40 -13.77
C PRO A 369 15.02 -1.06 -13.37
N ARG A 370 15.84 -0.75 -14.36
CA ARG A 370 17.21 -0.25 -14.15
C ARG A 370 17.28 1.27 -14.01
N SER A 371 16.17 1.95 -14.28
CA SER A 371 16.02 3.40 -14.06
C SER A 371 15.47 3.67 -12.66
N ALA A 372 15.91 4.74 -12.02
CA ALA A 372 15.35 5.24 -10.76
C ALA A 372 13.97 5.92 -10.95
N ALA A 373 13.58 6.24 -12.19
CA ALA A 373 12.30 6.87 -12.47
C ALA A 373 11.12 5.94 -12.12
N ASN A 374 10.13 6.46 -11.38
CA ASN A 374 8.96 5.71 -10.90
C ASN A 374 9.35 4.42 -10.15
N ARG A 375 10.36 4.50 -9.31
CA ARG A 375 10.89 3.37 -8.55
C ARG A 375 11.26 3.76 -7.13
N LEU A 376 10.91 2.91 -6.18
CA LEU A 376 11.37 2.98 -4.79
C LEU A 376 12.70 2.21 -4.61
N PRO A 377 13.45 2.46 -3.52
CA PRO A 377 14.71 1.80 -3.23
C PRO A 377 14.51 0.34 -2.74
N VAL A 378 13.90 -0.46 -3.61
CA VAL A 378 13.66 -1.90 -3.43
C VAL A 378 14.45 -2.63 -4.52
N PHE A 379 15.42 -3.44 -4.12
CA PHE A 379 16.36 -4.12 -5.00
C PHE A 379 16.26 -5.63 -4.82
N SER A 380 15.42 -6.27 -5.66
CA SER A 380 15.42 -7.73 -5.76
C SER A 380 16.45 -8.17 -6.79
N PHE A 381 17.21 -9.23 -6.48
CA PHE A 381 18.26 -9.70 -7.35
C PHE A 381 18.53 -11.20 -7.18
N VAL A 382 19.18 -11.76 -8.18
CA VAL A 382 19.86 -13.06 -8.12
C VAL A 382 21.33 -12.86 -8.39
N LEU A 383 22.17 -13.72 -7.83
CA LEU A 383 23.63 -13.71 -8.01
C LEU A 383 24.06 -15.06 -8.58
N ALA A 384 24.80 -15.05 -9.68
CA ALA A 384 25.28 -16.26 -10.33
C ALA A 384 26.04 -17.17 -9.33
N ALA A 385 25.84 -18.47 -9.45
CA ALA A 385 26.44 -19.49 -8.60
C ALA A 385 26.08 -19.45 -7.10
N HIS A 386 25.15 -18.57 -6.67
CA HIS A 386 24.72 -18.47 -5.27
C HIS A 386 23.20 -18.49 -5.15
N SER A 387 22.68 -19.36 -4.28
CA SER A 387 21.28 -19.35 -3.92
C SER A 387 20.93 -18.12 -3.07
N PRO A 388 19.68 -17.62 -3.10
CA PRO A 388 19.25 -16.53 -2.23
C PRO A 388 19.45 -16.82 -0.73
N ALA A 389 19.36 -18.09 -0.31
CA ALA A 389 19.61 -18.51 1.07
C ALA A 389 21.11 -18.42 1.46
N GLU A 390 22.02 -18.71 0.55
CA GLU A 390 23.45 -18.51 0.77
C GLU A 390 23.81 -17.04 0.88
N ILE A 391 23.24 -16.20 -0.01
CA ILE A 391 23.40 -14.75 0.04
C ILE A 391 22.90 -14.21 1.39
N LEU A 392 21.70 -14.62 1.83
CA LEU A 392 21.12 -14.21 3.11
C LEU A 392 22.07 -14.53 4.28
N ARG A 393 22.53 -15.79 4.39
CA ARG A 393 23.43 -16.22 5.45
C ARG A 393 24.76 -15.45 5.45
N HIS A 394 25.34 -15.23 4.28
CA HIS A 394 26.59 -14.49 4.14
C HIS A 394 26.46 -13.05 4.63
N LEU A 395 25.34 -12.39 4.32
CA LEU A 395 25.05 -11.02 4.72
C LEU A 395 24.69 -10.93 6.22
N ASP A 396 23.89 -11.86 6.74
CA ASP A 396 23.48 -11.92 8.15
C ASP A 396 24.70 -12.02 9.09
N MET A 397 25.67 -12.87 8.75
CA MET A 397 26.94 -12.97 9.48
C MET A 397 27.75 -11.66 9.53
N ARG A 398 27.40 -10.67 8.73
CA ARG A 398 28.00 -9.32 8.66
C ARG A 398 27.08 -8.22 9.22
N GLY A 399 26.01 -8.61 9.89
CA GLY A 399 25.01 -7.68 10.45
C GLY A 399 24.16 -6.98 9.38
N ILE A 400 24.07 -7.55 8.17
CA ILE A 400 23.27 -6.98 7.07
C ILE A 400 21.98 -7.78 6.91
N ALA A 401 20.86 -7.19 7.30
CA ALA A 401 19.53 -7.80 7.25
C ALA A 401 18.86 -7.52 5.90
N ILE A 402 18.57 -8.58 5.15
CA ILE A 402 17.81 -8.55 3.89
C ILE A 402 16.73 -9.63 3.90
N ARG A 403 15.93 -9.72 2.85
CA ARG A 403 14.97 -10.81 2.60
C ARG A 403 15.50 -11.75 1.52
N ALA A 404 15.15 -13.05 1.62
CA ALA A 404 15.39 -14.05 0.57
C ALA A 404 14.22 -15.03 0.47
N GLY A 405 14.00 -15.59 -0.73
CA GLY A 405 12.97 -16.58 -1.01
C GLY A 405 11.98 -16.14 -2.09
N GLU A 406 10.74 -16.61 -2.01
CA GLU A 406 9.67 -16.34 -2.99
C GLU A 406 9.09 -14.92 -2.90
N LEU A 407 9.44 -14.13 -1.89
CA LEU A 407 8.98 -12.76 -1.62
C LEU A 407 7.45 -12.62 -1.62
N ALA A 408 6.72 -13.72 -1.40
CA ALA A 408 5.26 -13.84 -1.54
C ALA A 408 4.71 -13.32 -2.89
N ALA A 409 5.51 -13.41 -3.96
CA ALA A 409 5.21 -12.93 -5.32
C ALA A 409 5.73 -13.93 -6.38
N LEU A 410 5.54 -15.22 -6.16
CA LEU A 410 6.05 -16.28 -7.03
C LEU A 410 5.65 -16.13 -8.51
N PRO A 411 4.41 -15.68 -8.89
CA PRO A 411 4.08 -15.46 -10.29
C PRO A 411 5.00 -14.44 -10.97
N LEU A 412 5.32 -13.32 -10.30
CA LEU A 412 6.25 -12.32 -10.84
C LEU A 412 7.69 -12.87 -10.93
N LEU A 413 8.14 -13.60 -9.91
CA LEU A 413 9.47 -14.24 -9.97
C LEU A 413 9.58 -15.22 -11.13
N LYS A 414 8.55 -16.02 -11.40
CA LYS A 414 8.48 -16.90 -12.57
C LYS A 414 8.50 -16.11 -13.90
N ARG A 415 7.83 -14.96 -13.95
CA ARG A 415 7.88 -14.05 -15.12
C ARG A 415 9.30 -13.52 -15.35
N PHE A 416 10.08 -13.33 -14.31
CA PHE A 416 11.52 -13.01 -14.38
C PHE A 416 12.43 -14.23 -14.61
N GLY A 417 11.86 -15.44 -14.78
CA GLY A 417 12.61 -16.67 -15.03
C GLY A 417 13.32 -17.23 -13.80
N VAL A 418 12.83 -16.93 -12.58
CA VAL A 418 13.36 -17.45 -11.31
C VAL A 418 12.23 -17.88 -10.38
N THR A 419 12.56 -18.65 -9.33
CA THR A 419 11.58 -19.08 -8.32
C THR A 419 11.85 -18.44 -6.94
N SER A 420 13.02 -17.85 -6.77
CA SER A 420 13.41 -17.16 -5.53
C SER A 420 14.42 -16.07 -5.84
N ALA A 421 14.51 -15.07 -4.96
CA ALA A 421 15.45 -13.95 -5.08
C ALA A 421 15.90 -13.47 -3.70
N ALA A 422 17.02 -12.76 -3.65
CA ALA A 422 17.38 -11.91 -2.53
C ALA A 422 16.77 -10.51 -2.76
N ARG A 423 16.41 -9.81 -1.67
CA ARG A 423 15.85 -8.45 -1.76
C ARG A 423 16.41 -7.57 -0.65
N ALA A 424 17.11 -6.52 -1.03
CA ALA A 424 17.42 -5.38 -0.17
C ALA A 424 16.36 -4.29 -0.36
N SER A 425 15.93 -3.64 0.71
CA SER A 425 14.95 -2.55 0.66
C SER A 425 15.24 -1.51 1.72
N CYS A 426 15.39 -0.27 1.27
CA CYS A 426 15.74 0.88 2.09
C CYS A 426 14.50 1.62 2.58
N TYR A 427 14.72 2.57 3.48
CA TYR A 427 13.73 3.55 3.90
C TYR A 427 14.42 4.83 4.43
N LEU A 428 13.63 5.77 4.95
CA LEU A 428 14.10 7.10 5.38
C LEU A 428 15.33 7.10 6.31
N TYR A 429 15.54 6.05 7.11
CA TYR A 429 16.67 5.91 8.03
C TYR A 429 17.91 5.24 7.40
N THR A 430 17.82 4.80 6.14
CA THR A 430 18.91 4.12 5.47
C THR A 430 19.97 5.12 4.99
N GLN A 431 21.23 4.84 5.27
CA GLN A 431 22.36 5.66 4.83
C GLN A 431 23.02 5.03 3.59
N MET A 432 23.65 5.85 2.74
CA MET A 432 24.39 5.38 1.54
C MET A 432 25.48 4.37 1.91
N THR A 433 26.16 4.58 3.03
CA THR A 433 27.18 3.67 3.57
C THR A 433 26.66 2.27 3.87
N GLU A 434 25.36 2.10 4.09
CA GLU A 434 24.75 0.78 4.27
C GLU A 434 24.62 0.03 2.93
N LEU A 435 24.43 0.76 1.84
CA LEU A 435 24.49 0.20 0.47
C LEU A 435 25.92 -0.13 0.06
N ASP A 436 26.92 0.66 0.49
CA ASP A 436 28.34 0.33 0.29
C ASP A 436 28.70 -0.98 0.99
N ARG A 437 28.26 -1.15 2.25
CA ARG A 437 28.46 -2.39 3.00
C ARG A 437 27.80 -3.60 2.32
N LEU A 438 26.58 -3.44 1.84
CA LEU A 438 25.89 -4.48 1.06
C LEU A 438 26.70 -4.85 -0.19
N ALA A 439 27.09 -3.86 -0.99
CA ALA A 439 27.82 -4.10 -2.24
C ALA A 439 29.20 -4.74 -1.99
N ALA A 440 29.94 -4.28 -0.98
CA ALA A 440 31.22 -4.85 -0.60
C ALA A 440 31.09 -6.32 -0.16
N ALA A 441 30.09 -6.64 0.65
CA ALA A 441 29.82 -8.01 1.10
C ALA A 441 29.41 -8.93 -0.07
N LEU A 442 28.61 -8.44 -1.02
CA LEU A 442 28.25 -9.21 -2.21
C LEU A 442 29.45 -9.45 -3.14
N ARG A 443 30.34 -8.46 -3.33
CA ARG A 443 31.61 -8.64 -4.11
C ARG A 443 32.51 -9.69 -3.45
N GLN A 444 32.63 -9.72 -2.13
CA GLN A 444 33.40 -10.76 -1.42
C GLN A 444 32.85 -12.15 -1.70
N LEU A 445 31.54 -12.29 -1.77
CA LEU A 445 30.90 -13.57 -2.07
C LEU A 445 31.22 -14.05 -3.51
N THR A 446 31.34 -13.13 -4.48
CA THR A 446 31.68 -13.48 -5.86
C THR A 446 33.15 -13.87 -6.02
N HIS A 447 34.10 -13.23 -5.31
CA HIS A 447 35.52 -13.52 -5.40
C HIS A 447 35.96 -14.79 -4.65
N GLY A 448 35.20 -15.24 -3.64
CA GLY A 448 35.55 -16.43 -2.84
C GLY A 448 35.45 -17.78 -3.57
N LYS A 449 34.88 -17.84 -4.79
CA LYS A 449 34.77 -19.06 -5.61
C LYS A 449 35.75 -19.12 -6.78
N GLU A 450 36.49 -18.05 -7.07
CA GLU A 450 37.55 -18.08 -8.10
C GLU A 450 38.88 -18.72 -7.61
N SER A 451 38.94 -19.08 -6.32
CA SER A 451 40.17 -19.60 -5.68
C SER A 451 40.06 -21.08 -5.27
N THR A 452 39.07 -21.81 -5.74
CA THR A 452 38.92 -23.26 -5.55
C THR A 452 38.61 -23.94 -6.89
#